data_fe34c9c6d03c66818a772a5e4f983e65
#
_entry.id   fe34c9c6d03c66818a772a5e4f983e65
#
_cell.length_a   1.000
_cell.length_b   1.000
_cell.length_c   1.000
_cell.angle_alpha   90.00
_cell.angle_beta   90.00
_cell.angle_gamma   90.00
#
_symmetry.space_group_name_H-M   'P 1'
#
loop_
_entity.id
_entity.type
_entity.pdbx_description
1 polymer ?
#
loop_
_entity_poly.entity_id
_entity_poly.type
_entity_poly.pdbx_seq_one_letter_code
_entity_poly.pdbx_strand_id
1 'polypeptide(L)'
;MPNNMLVAFVLLLSSFPPQGFSDEYKGGENLLPVKNELYKKSCGACHFAYQPGLLPERSWKKIMDTPGSHPGGTISLDDRTKEKIRKYLALNSAENSPSKRSENMLATIDSGRTPLRISEVPYIRHKHDEIRPDVFKRKSVNSRGNCIACHRKAGQGVYDHDVIIPKG
;
A
#
# COMPACT_ATOMS: atom_id res chain seq x y z
N MET A 1 37.02 -63.63 -33.11
CA MET A 1 36.27 -62.45 -33.58
C MET A 1 35.38 -61.99 -32.47
N PRO A 2 35.70 -60.91 -31.74
CA PRO A 2 34.85 -60.41 -30.66
C PRO A 2 33.96 -59.29 -31.20
N ASN A 3 32.66 -59.45 -30.97
CA ASN A 3 31.62 -58.43 -31.25
C ASN A 3 31.73 -57.28 -30.26
N ASN A 4 32.03 -56.07 -30.76
CA ASN A 4 31.87 -54.85 -30.01
C ASN A 4 30.41 -54.39 -30.07
N MET A 5 29.71 -54.53 -28.95
CA MET A 5 28.38 -53.95 -28.76
C MET A 5 28.52 -52.56 -28.14
N LEU A 6 28.41 -51.53 -28.96
CA LEU A 6 28.38 -50.13 -28.54
C LEU A 6 27.01 -49.85 -27.89
N VAL A 7 27.02 -49.71 -26.57
CA VAL A 7 25.84 -49.23 -25.80
C VAL A 7 25.82 -47.70 -25.89
N ALA A 8 24.92 -47.15 -26.71
CA ALA A 8 24.67 -45.72 -26.74
C ALA A 8 23.85 -45.27 -25.51
N PHE A 9 24.48 -44.53 -24.62
CA PHE A 9 23.82 -43.92 -23.45
C PHE A 9 23.13 -42.62 -23.91
N VAL A 10 21.81 -42.69 -24.14
CA VAL A 10 20.99 -41.50 -24.44
C VAL A 10 20.72 -40.77 -23.12
N LEU A 11 21.43 -39.64 -22.90
CA LEU A 11 21.13 -38.69 -21.85
C LEU A 11 19.86 -37.92 -22.23
N LEU A 12 18.74 -38.30 -21.63
CA LEU A 12 17.52 -37.50 -21.62
C LEU A 12 17.72 -36.28 -20.71
N LEU A 13 18.08 -35.15 -21.29
CA LEU A 13 18.03 -33.84 -20.66
C LEU A 13 16.55 -33.47 -20.47
N SER A 14 16.02 -33.74 -19.31
CA SER A 14 14.73 -33.21 -18.89
C SER A 14 14.86 -31.71 -18.65
N SER A 15 14.50 -30.90 -19.66
CA SER A 15 14.32 -29.46 -19.53
C SER A 15 13.08 -29.20 -18.69
N PHE A 16 13.25 -28.98 -17.38
CA PHE A 16 12.23 -28.37 -16.55
C PHE A 16 12.09 -26.90 -16.98
N PRO A 17 10.89 -26.45 -17.42
CA PRO A 17 10.68 -25.03 -17.60
C PRO A 17 10.78 -24.35 -16.23
N PRO A 18 11.39 -23.15 -16.13
CA PRO A 18 11.34 -22.40 -14.91
C PRO A 18 9.88 -22.09 -14.61
N GLN A 19 9.37 -22.62 -13.49
CA GLN A 19 8.07 -22.22 -12.97
C GLN A 19 8.23 -20.78 -12.47
N GLY A 20 7.95 -19.82 -13.34
CA GLY A 20 7.75 -18.45 -12.96
C GLY A 20 6.55 -18.40 -12.02
N PHE A 21 6.78 -18.18 -10.73
CA PHE A 21 5.75 -17.74 -9.81
C PHE A 21 5.37 -16.30 -10.19
N SER A 22 4.58 -16.15 -11.23
CA SER A 22 3.69 -15.00 -11.39
C SER A 22 2.50 -15.29 -10.49
N ASP A 23 2.58 -14.91 -9.21
CA ASP A 23 1.38 -14.67 -8.43
C ASP A 23 0.62 -13.56 -9.17
N GLU A 24 -0.27 -13.96 -10.07
CA GLU A 24 -1.26 -13.09 -10.69
C GLU A 24 -2.16 -12.61 -9.56
N TYR A 25 -1.79 -11.46 -8.98
CA TYR A 25 -2.59 -10.76 -7.98
C TYR A 25 -3.86 -10.29 -8.70
N LYS A 26 -4.84 -11.18 -8.80
CA LYS A 26 -6.18 -10.85 -9.31
C LYS A 26 -6.77 -9.81 -8.37
N GLY A 27 -6.99 -8.58 -8.87
CA GLY A 27 -7.42 -7.39 -8.17
C GLY A 27 -8.48 -7.59 -7.09
N GLY A 28 -8.06 -8.07 -5.92
CA GLY A 28 -8.88 -8.18 -4.73
C GLY A 28 -9.02 -6.83 -4.03
N GLU A 29 -9.84 -6.77 -2.98
CA GLU A 29 -10.04 -5.57 -2.16
C GLU A 29 -8.75 -5.13 -1.43
N ASN A 30 -7.80 -6.04 -1.21
CA ASN A 30 -6.59 -5.76 -0.45
C ASN A 30 -5.59 -4.92 -1.24
N LEU A 31 -4.90 -4.05 -0.51
CA LEU A 31 -3.76 -3.29 -1.03
C LEU A 31 -2.48 -4.10 -0.91
N LEU A 32 -1.54 -3.84 -1.81
CA LEU A 32 -0.19 -4.41 -1.67
C LEU A 32 0.45 -3.89 -0.37
N PRO A 33 1.03 -4.77 0.45
CA PRO A 33 1.74 -4.34 1.65
C PRO A 33 2.96 -3.49 1.29
N VAL A 34 3.30 -2.55 2.17
CA VAL A 34 4.50 -1.72 1.98
C VAL A 34 5.75 -2.59 2.17
N LYS A 35 6.54 -2.76 1.10
CA LYS A 35 7.81 -3.52 1.12
C LYS A 35 9.05 -2.62 1.11
N ASN A 36 8.90 -1.32 0.87
CA ASN A 36 10.02 -0.38 0.81
C ASN A 36 10.45 0.05 2.22
N GLU A 37 11.61 -0.43 2.67
CA GLU A 37 12.11 -0.18 4.03
C GLU A 37 12.47 1.28 4.26
N LEU A 38 12.97 1.99 3.24
CA LEU A 38 13.27 3.43 3.35
C LEU A 38 11.98 4.22 3.62
N TYR A 39 10.92 3.93 2.87
CA TYR A 39 9.61 4.54 3.06
C TYR A 39 9.03 4.20 4.44
N LYS A 40 9.05 2.92 4.84
CA LYS A 40 8.58 2.49 6.17
C LYS A 40 9.30 3.24 7.28
N LYS A 41 10.64 3.31 7.23
CA LYS A 41 11.44 3.98 8.25
C LYS A 41 11.16 5.48 8.30
N SER A 42 11.06 6.13 7.13
CA SER A 42 10.92 7.59 7.05
C SER A 42 9.50 8.08 7.39
N CYS A 43 8.48 7.41 6.88
CA CYS A 43 7.08 7.82 7.06
C CYS A 43 6.39 7.08 8.21
N GLY A 44 6.91 5.91 8.60
CA GLY A 44 6.41 5.10 9.71
C GLY A 44 6.84 5.59 11.10
N ALA A 45 7.66 6.63 11.20
CA ALA A 45 8.15 7.14 12.48
C ALA A 45 7.07 7.82 13.35
N CYS A 46 6.04 8.41 12.71
CA CYS A 46 4.98 9.15 13.41
C CYS A 46 3.62 8.43 13.35
N HIS A 47 3.37 7.69 12.27
CA HIS A 47 2.19 6.85 12.07
C HIS A 47 2.58 5.64 11.23
N PHE A 48 1.72 4.62 11.12
CA PHE A 48 2.08 3.49 10.25
C PHE A 48 2.24 3.96 8.79
N ALA A 49 3.21 3.37 8.07
CA ALA A 49 3.44 3.70 6.68
C ALA A 49 2.24 3.23 5.83
N TYR A 50 1.43 4.16 5.37
CA TYR A 50 0.26 3.86 4.54
C TYR A 50 0.66 3.24 3.21
N GLN A 51 -0.17 2.33 2.69
CA GLN A 51 0.01 1.81 1.35
C GLN A 51 -0.15 2.94 0.33
N PRO A 52 0.79 3.09 -0.63
CA PRO A 52 0.69 4.16 -1.63
C PRO A 52 -0.59 4.13 -2.46
N GLY A 53 -1.18 2.94 -2.67
CA GLY A 53 -2.46 2.75 -3.34
C GLY A 53 -3.68 3.40 -2.66
N LEU A 54 -3.50 4.02 -1.48
CA LEU A 54 -4.56 4.75 -0.77
C LEU A 54 -4.76 6.19 -1.25
N LEU A 55 -3.86 6.74 -2.04
CA LEU A 55 -4.00 8.10 -2.60
C LEU A 55 -3.51 8.13 -4.05
N PRO A 56 -4.08 9.06 -4.86
CA PRO A 56 -3.58 9.29 -6.22
C PRO A 56 -2.17 9.87 -6.23
N GLU A 57 -1.45 9.68 -7.33
CA GLU A 57 -0.09 10.18 -7.52
C GLU A 57 0.03 11.68 -7.24
N ARG A 58 -0.93 12.48 -7.72
CA ARG A 58 -0.95 13.93 -7.48
C ARG A 58 -0.99 14.31 -6.01
N SER A 59 -1.64 13.48 -5.17
CA SER A 59 -1.69 13.68 -3.72
C SER A 59 -0.34 13.40 -3.07
N TRP A 60 0.29 12.29 -3.44
CA TRP A 60 1.63 11.96 -2.97
C TRP A 60 2.66 12.99 -3.41
N LYS A 61 2.58 13.43 -4.67
CA LYS A 61 3.42 14.51 -5.18
C LYS A 61 3.25 15.78 -4.33
N LYS A 62 2.02 16.20 -4.08
CA LYS A 62 1.73 17.38 -3.26
C LYS A 62 2.27 17.26 -1.85
N ILE A 63 2.09 16.11 -1.19
CA ILE A 63 2.63 15.83 0.15
C ILE A 63 4.16 15.96 0.16
N MET A 64 4.84 15.41 -0.83
CA MET A 64 6.30 15.45 -0.93
C MET A 64 6.84 16.83 -1.34
N ASP A 65 6.05 17.63 -2.07
CA ASP A 65 6.44 18.99 -2.50
C ASP A 65 6.21 20.03 -1.39
N THR A 66 5.28 19.77 -0.46
CA THR A 66 4.95 20.69 0.64
C THR A 66 5.16 20.04 2.01
N PRO A 67 6.39 19.62 2.35
CA PRO A 67 6.65 18.84 3.56
C PRO A 67 6.31 19.59 4.86
N GLY A 68 6.39 20.92 4.85
CA GLY A 68 6.00 21.77 5.99
C GLY A 68 4.49 21.85 6.24
N SER A 69 3.68 21.46 5.25
CA SER A 69 2.20 21.47 5.33
C SER A 69 1.62 20.06 5.50
N HIS A 70 2.44 19.08 5.87
CA HIS A 70 1.96 17.73 6.10
C HIS A 70 0.99 17.69 7.31
N PRO A 71 -0.18 17.07 7.20
CA PRO A 71 -1.23 17.12 8.21
C PRO A 71 -0.89 16.55 9.60
N GLY A 72 0.22 15.88 9.76
CA GLY A 72 0.68 15.30 11.05
C GLY A 72 1.94 15.97 11.61
N GLY A 73 2.46 17.00 10.93
CA GLY A 73 3.71 17.68 11.30
C GLY A 73 4.66 17.79 10.11
N THR A 74 5.75 18.49 10.29
CA THR A 74 6.75 18.69 9.22
C THR A 74 7.48 17.40 8.88
N ILE A 75 7.55 17.06 7.60
CA ILE A 75 8.39 15.98 7.08
C ILE A 75 9.80 16.53 6.86
N SER A 76 10.78 15.96 7.55
CA SER A 76 12.20 16.34 7.39
C SER A 76 12.96 15.16 6.77
N LEU A 77 13.37 15.30 5.51
CA LEU A 77 14.13 14.32 4.75
C LEU A 77 15.23 15.04 3.97
N ASP A 78 16.38 14.40 3.81
CA ASP A 78 17.38 14.84 2.83
C ASP A 78 16.86 14.66 1.39
N ASP A 79 17.42 15.41 0.45
CA ASP A 79 16.93 15.44 -0.93
C ASP A 79 17.00 14.07 -1.62
N ARG A 80 18.04 13.28 -1.35
CA ARG A 80 18.20 11.95 -1.94
C ARG A 80 17.13 10.98 -1.43
N THR A 81 16.86 11.02 -0.14
CA THR A 81 15.80 10.20 0.50
C THR A 81 14.43 10.63 0.01
N LYS A 82 14.18 11.94 -0.05
CA LYS A 82 12.95 12.53 -0.58
C LYS A 82 12.65 12.06 -2.01
N GLU A 83 13.64 12.12 -2.90
CA GLU A 83 13.46 11.71 -4.30
C GLU A 83 13.19 10.20 -4.45
N LYS A 84 13.89 9.36 -3.69
CA LYS A 84 13.63 7.90 -3.67
C LYS A 84 12.22 7.57 -3.21
N ILE A 85 11.76 8.23 -2.14
CA ILE A 85 10.41 8.02 -1.61
C ILE A 85 9.36 8.55 -2.60
N ARG A 86 9.57 9.72 -3.20
CA ARG A 86 8.70 10.28 -4.24
C ARG A 86 8.48 9.31 -5.40
N LYS A 87 9.58 8.77 -5.93
CA LYS A 87 9.53 7.78 -7.01
C LYS A 87 8.76 6.53 -6.59
N TYR A 88 9.02 6.01 -5.39
CA TYR A 88 8.31 4.85 -4.86
C TYR A 88 6.81 5.11 -4.75
N LEU A 89 6.41 6.25 -4.19
CA LEU A 89 5.00 6.63 -4.02
C LEU A 89 4.28 6.78 -5.35
N ALA A 90 4.91 7.43 -6.35
CA ALA A 90 4.35 7.58 -7.68
C ALA A 90 4.12 6.23 -8.38
N LEU A 91 5.13 5.34 -8.36
CA LEU A 91 5.05 4.02 -8.99
C LEU A 91 4.04 3.06 -8.35
N ASN A 92 3.63 3.33 -7.11
CA ASN A 92 2.72 2.48 -6.35
C ASN A 92 1.43 3.23 -5.93
N SER A 93 1.16 4.40 -6.50
CA SER A 93 -0.04 5.20 -6.25
C SER A 93 -1.33 4.45 -6.60
N ALA A 94 -2.46 5.04 -6.28
CA ALA A 94 -3.76 4.39 -6.53
C ALA A 94 -3.98 4.06 -8.01
N GLU A 95 -3.46 4.88 -8.93
CA GLU A 95 -3.52 4.66 -10.38
C GLU A 95 -2.74 3.41 -10.83
N ASN A 96 -1.68 3.05 -10.11
CA ASN A 96 -0.78 1.95 -10.42
C ASN A 96 -1.03 0.72 -9.53
N SER A 97 -2.02 0.79 -8.66
CA SER A 97 -2.37 -0.28 -7.74
C SER A 97 -3.35 -1.27 -8.38
N PRO A 98 -3.13 -2.59 -8.28
CA PRO A 98 -4.07 -3.59 -8.81
C PRO A 98 -5.29 -3.80 -7.90
N SER A 99 -5.39 -3.07 -6.80
CA SER A 99 -6.44 -3.23 -5.79
C SER A 99 -7.75 -2.57 -6.22
N LYS A 100 -8.87 -3.30 -6.08
CA LYS A 100 -10.22 -2.76 -6.26
C LYS A 100 -10.50 -1.59 -5.32
N ARG A 101 -9.91 -1.60 -4.13
CA ARG A 101 -9.99 -0.48 -3.18
C ARG A 101 -9.38 0.80 -3.77
N SER A 102 -8.21 0.72 -4.40
CA SER A 102 -7.58 1.87 -5.06
C SER A 102 -8.46 2.42 -6.18
N GLU A 103 -9.04 1.56 -6.99
CA GLU A 103 -9.99 1.92 -8.05
C GLU A 103 -11.21 2.65 -7.46
N ASN A 104 -11.83 2.09 -6.41
CA ASN A 104 -12.98 2.69 -5.74
C ASN A 104 -12.63 4.05 -5.10
N MET A 105 -11.43 4.20 -4.56
CA MET A 105 -10.97 5.49 -4.02
C MET A 105 -10.83 6.53 -5.13
N LEU A 106 -10.18 6.18 -6.24
CA LEU A 106 -10.02 7.09 -7.39
C LEU A 106 -11.36 7.53 -7.97
N ALA A 107 -12.31 6.60 -8.10
CA ALA A 107 -13.64 6.87 -8.64
C ALA A 107 -14.45 7.91 -7.83
N THR A 108 -14.11 8.11 -6.56
CA THR A 108 -14.79 9.08 -5.67
C THR A 108 -14.04 10.40 -5.52
N ILE A 109 -12.88 10.56 -6.13
CA ILE A 109 -12.09 11.79 -6.06
C ILE A 109 -12.27 12.58 -7.34
N ASP A 110 -12.93 13.73 -7.27
CA ASP A 110 -13.05 14.63 -8.40
C ASP A 110 -11.69 14.97 -9.01
N SER A 111 -11.62 15.13 -10.33
CA SER A 111 -10.38 15.36 -11.07
C SER A 111 -9.58 16.58 -10.59
N GLY A 112 -10.27 17.64 -10.14
CA GLY A 112 -9.66 18.85 -9.59
C GLY A 112 -9.25 18.76 -8.12
N ARG A 113 -9.60 17.69 -7.41
CA ARG A 113 -9.26 17.54 -5.98
C ARG A 113 -7.96 16.79 -5.78
N THR A 114 -7.16 17.26 -4.81
CA THR A 114 -5.91 16.64 -4.39
C THR A 114 -5.97 16.43 -2.87
N PRO A 115 -6.60 15.33 -2.38
CA PRO A 115 -6.71 15.08 -0.95
C PRO A 115 -5.31 14.82 -0.35
N LEU A 116 -5.02 15.44 0.78
CA LEU A 116 -3.76 15.28 1.51
C LEU A 116 -3.87 14.31 2.70
N ARG A 117 -5.09 13.90 3.01
CA ARG A 117 -5.40 12.90 4.04
C ARG A 117 -6.26 11.79 3.45
N ILE A 118 -5.89 10.56 3.73
CA ILE A 118 -6.67 9.38 3.31
C ILE A 118 -8.09 9.45 3.86
N SER A 119 -8.25 9.93 5.10
CA SER A 119 -9.56 10.12 5.75
C SER A 119 -10.45 11.19 5.09
N GLU A 120 -9.93 12.00 4.17
CA GLU A 120 -10.69 13.00 3.40
C GLU A 120 -11.21 12.46 2.07
N VAL A 121 -10.75 11.28 1.64
CA VAL A 121 -11.25 10.62 0.42
C VAL A 121 -12.70 10.24 0.62
N PRO A 122 -13.62 10.61 -0.30
CA PRO A 122 -15.06 10.36 -0.14
C PRO A 122 -15.40 8.89 0.10
N TYR A 123 -14.76 7.96 -0.60
CA TYR A 123 -14.90 6.53 -0.36
C TYR A 123 -14.63 6.13 1.11
N ILE A 124 -13.52 6.63 1.69
CA ILE A 124 -13.17 6.34 3.09
C ILE A 124 -14.18 6.98 4.05
N ARG A 125 -14.62 8.21 3.77
CA ARG A 125 -15.64 8.87 4.59
C ARG A 125 -16.93 8.10 4.63
N HIS A 126 -17.41 7.65 3.46
CA HIS A 126 -18.63 6.85 3.34
C HIS A 126 -18.53 5.51 4.09
N LYS A 127 -17.38 4.81 4.00
CA LYS A 127 -17.17 3.54 4.73
C LYS A 127 -17.12 3.72 6.25
N HIS A 128 -17.08 4.93 6.77
CA HIS A 128 -16.97 5.25 8.20
C HIS A 128 -18.07 6.22 8.68
N ASP A 129 -19.11 6.46 7.89
CA ASP A 129 -20.18 7.43 8.22
C ASP A 129 -21.04 6.97 9.40
N GLU A 130 -21.22 5.67 9.59
CA GLU A 130 -21.93 5.09 10.74
C GLU A 130 -21.15 5.17 12.06
N ILE A 131 -19.83 5.45 12.02
CA ILE A 131 -19.01 5.54 13.22
C ILE A 131 -19.12 6.94 13.84
N ARG A 132 -19.59 6.98 15.08
CA ARG A 132 -19.74 8.24 15.81
C ARG A 132 -18.41 9.02 15.91
N PRO A 133 -18.44 10.35 15.76
CA PRO A 133 -17.21 11.18 15.76
C PRO A 133 -16.38 11.09 17.05
N ASP A 134 -17.03 10.82 18.20
CA ASP A 134 -16.35 10.68 19.49
C ASP A 134 -15.42 9.46 19.55
N VAL A 135 -15.73 8.39 18.79
CA VAL A 135 -14.89 7.19 18.69
C VAL A 135 -13.47 7.56 18.22
N PHE A 136 -13.35 8.45 17.23
CA PHE A 136 -12.05 8.88 16.70
C PHE A 136 -11.25 9.76 17.66
N LYS A 137 -11.89 10.29 18.71
CA LYS A 137 -11.24 11.10 19.76
C LYS A 137 -10.78 10.29 20.96
N ARG A 138 -11.15 9.01 21.06
CA ARG A 138 -10.72 8.12 22.15
C ARG A 138 -9.20 7.99 22.15
N LYS A 139 -8.57 7.92 23.32
CA LYS A 139 -7.11 7.73 23.45
C LYS A 139 -6.61 6.49 22.70
N SER A 140 -7.41 5.42 22.68
CA SER A 140 -7.13 4.17 21.98
C SER A 140 -7.18 4.29 20.45
N VAL A 141 -7.80 5.34 19.90
CA VAL A 141 -7.91 5.59 18.44
C VAL A 141 -7.10 6.80 18.05
N ASN A 142 -7.21 7.90 18.75
CA ASN A 142 -6.47 9.16 18.62
C ASN A 142 -6.82 10.00 17.36
N SER A 143 -7.08 9.38 16.21
CA SER A 143 -7.45 10.12 14.98
C SER A 143 -8.13 9.24 13.94
N ARG A 144 -8.80 9.87 12.96
CA ARG A 144 -9.33 9.16 11.77
C ARG A 144 -8.23 8.57 10.88
N GLY A 145 -6.98 9.01 11.01
CA GLY A 145 -5.85 8.47 10.28
C GLY A 145 -5.21 7.24 10.93
N ASN A 146 -5.55 6.92 12.16
CA ASN A 146 -4.99 5.76 12.85
C ASN A 146 -5.76 4.48 12.49
N CYS A 147 -5.63 4.06 11.24
CA CYS A 147 -6.36 2.90 10.70
C CYS A 147 -6.08 1.61 11.48
N ILE A 148 -4.85 1.43 11.97
CA ILE A 148 -4.44 0.21 12.69
C ILE A 148 -5.12 0.08 14.06
N ALA A 149 -5.69 1.16 14.60
CA ALA A 149 -6.47 1.09 15.85
C ALA A 149 -7.71 0.20 15.72
N CYS A 150 -8.34 0.17 14.54
CA CYS A 150 -9.52 -0.63 14.25
C CYS A 150 -9.24 -1.78 13.27
N HIS A 151 -8.41 -1.53 12.25
CA HIS A 151 -8.04 -2.48 11.20
C HIS A 151 -6.70 -3.13 11.52
N ARG A 152 -6.69 -4.16 12.33
CA ARG A 152 -5.45 -4.79 12.85
C ARG A 152 -4.48 -5.26 11.77
N LYS A 153 -4.99 -5.61 10.58
CA LYS A 153 -4.21 -6.06 9.43
C LYS A 153 -3.92 -4.94 8.41
N ALA A 154 -4.22 -3.67 8.75
CA ALA A 154 -3.97 -2.54 7.84
C ALA A 154 -2.51 -2.43 7.39
N GLY A 155 -1.54 -2.75 8.26
CA GLY A 155 -0.12 -2.80 7.87
C GLY A 155 0.19 -3.81 6.75
N GLN A 156 -0.66 -4.83 6.59
CA GLN A 156 -0.60 -5.84 5.54
C GLN A 156 -1.47 -5.48 4.31
N GLY A 157 -2.13 -4.31 4.32
CA GLY A 157 -3.02 -3.87 3.25
C GLY A 157 -4.45 -4.42 3.35
N VAL A 158 -4.80 -5.10 4.44
CA VAL A 158 -6.12 -5.71 4.66
C VAL A 158 -6.96 -4.83 5.58
N TYR A 159 -8.14 -4.41 5.10
CA TYR A 159 -9.00 -3.46 5.80
C TYR A 159 -10.40 -3.99 6.14
N ASP A 160 -10.81 -5.12 5.56
CA ASP A 160 -12.19 -5.62 5.67
C ASP A 160 -12.34 -6.76 6.69
N HIS A 161 -11.23 -7.29 7.19
CA HIS A 161 -11.23 -8.40 8.14
C HIS A 161 -10.72 -7.96 9.52
N ASP A 162 -11.29 -8.56 10.56
CA ASP A 162 -10.87 -8.33 11.96
C ASP A 162 -10.97 -6.87 12.41
N VAL A 163 -12.01 -6.16 11.94
CA VAL A 163 -12.27 -4.78 12.36
C VAL A 163 -12.84 -4.80 13.79
N ILE A 164 -12.16 -4.10 14.69
CA ILE A 164 -12.58 -3.98 16.09
C ILE A 164 -12.55 -2.52 16.50
N ILE A 165 -13.69 -1.96 16.86
CA ILE A 165 -13.76 -0.60 17.40
C ILE A 165 -13.30 -0.65 18.87
N PRO A 166 -12.18 0.00 19.24
CA PRO A 166 -11.70 0.00 20.62
C PRO A 166 -12.71 0.65 21.56
N LYS A 167 -12.88 0.03 22.73
CA LYS A 167 -13.66 0.65 23.82
C LYS A 167 -12.93 1.91 24.31
N GLY A 168 -13.69 2.90 24.77
CA GLY A 168 -13.16 4.14 25.37
C GLY A 168 -12.53 3.88 26.72
#